data_3626666f1d0ebda6b8b9f528df52348f
#
_entry.id   3626666f1d0ebda6b8b9f528df52348f
#
_cell.length_a   1.000
_cell.length_b   1.000
_cell.length_c   1.000
_cell.angle_alpha   90.00
_cell.angle_beta   90.00
_cell.angle_gamma   90.00
#
_symmetry.space_group_name_H-M   'P 1'
#
loop_
_entity.id
_entity.type
_entity.pdbx_description
1 polymer ?
#
loop_
_entity_poly.entity_id
_entity_poly.type
_entity_poly.pdbx_seq_one_letter_code
_entity_poly.pdbx_strand_id
1 'polypeptide(L)'
;KMKNEARAEKLSRTAGILLALIIMILLISGLINMLIPELIASIRNLIFTLPAQINQLVKQMNHIQLDDSTMTTMLKNAMNEASTSLQNWMRTDLLNKVNEVMTHLTVGLYTLVMELFHAVIGVIVSVYILFGKETFINQSKKATYAIFPTERANLLIHIAVKTNEIFGGFIIGKIIDSIIIGILCFIGTSLLNMPYAMLVSVIVGMTNVIPFFGPYIGAIPSAVLIALADPMKGVYFLIFILLLQQFDGNILGPKILGNSTGLSAFWVIVSILLGGGLFGILGMLFGVPAFAVIYYIVKLFLDNQLEKKKLPTESECYNGESYVDNNGTYFQKKDNMTENEEQKTEENKKEKEE
;
A
#
# COMPACT_ATOMS: atom_id res chain seq x y z
N LYS A 1 44.39 -12.57 -18.37
CA LYS A 1 43.43 -11.46 -18.51
C LYS A 1 42.08 -11.83 -17.96
N MET A 2 41.38 -12.86 -18.47
CA MET A 2 40.02 -13.33 -18.01
C MET A 2 39.92 -13.60 -16.50
N LYS A 3 40.95 -14.11 -15.82
CA LYS A 3 40.91 -14.39 -14.37
C LYS A 3 41.02 -13.13 -13.52
N ASN A 4 41.59 -12.05 -14.03
CA ASN A 4 41.67 -10.75 -13.39
C ASN A 4 40.35 -9.94 -13.59
N GLU A 5 39.72 -10.06 -14.75
CA GLU A 5 38.40 -9.42 -15.02
C GLU A 5 37.32 -10.01 -14.14
N ALA A 6 37.21 -11.35 -14.03
CA ALA A 6 36.26 -12.02 -13.14
C ALA A 6 36.49 -11.72 -11.64
N ARG A 7 37.76 -11.47 -11.23
CA ARG A 7 38.07 -11.01 -9.88
C ARG A 7 37.69 -9.55 -9.65
N ALA A 8 37.95 -8.68 -10.63
CA ALA A 8 37.59 -7.28 -10.58
C ALA A 8 36.05 -7.10 -10.52
N GLU A 9 35.31 -7.87 -11.30
CA GLU A 9 33.83 -7.88 -11.28
C GLU A 9 33.28 -8.37 -9.96
N LYS A 10 33.82 -9.43 -9.38
CA LYS A 10 33.45 -9.88 -8.03
C LYS A 10 33.75 -8.82 -6.96
N LEU A 11 34.92 -8.16 -7.04
CA LEU A 11 35.30 -7.13 -6.08
C LEU A 11 34.39 -5.89 -6.17
N SER A 12 34.08 -5.43 -7.38
CA SER A 12 33.21 -4.28 -7.60
C SER A 12 31.79 -4.57 -7.12
N ARG A 13 31.29 -5.79 -7.35
CA ARG A 13 29.97 -6.23 -6.87
C ARG A 13 29.93 -6.31 -5.34
N THR A 14 30.98 -6.87 -4.72
CA THR A 14 31.10 -6.92 -3.26
C THR A 14 31.15 -5.52 -2.65
N ALA A 15 31.97 -4.63 -3.22
CA ALA A 15 32.07 -3.25 -2.77
C ALA A 15 30.75 -2.51 -2.94
N GLY A 16 30.02 -2.73 -4.05
CA GLY A 16 28.71 -2.14 -4.28
C GLY A 16 27.65 -2.59 -3.24
N ILE A 17 27.61 -3.89 -2.92
CA ILE A 17 26.69 -4.43 -1.90
C ILE A 17 27.03 -3.87 -0.51
N LEU A 18 28.31 -3.86 -0.14
CA LEU A 18 28.73 -3.30 1.16
C LEU A 18 28.44 -1.80 1.25
N LEU A 19 28.68 -1.04 0.19
CA LEU A 19 28.37 0.39 0.13
C LEU A 19 26.87 0.64 0.27
N ALA A 20 26.05 -0.11 -0.45
CA ALA A 20 24.59 -0.01 -0.36
C ALA A 20 24.07 -0.33 1.05
N LEU A 21 24.63 -1.36 1.71
CA LEU A 21 24.31 -1.70 3.09
C LEU A 21 24.71 -0.61 4.08
N ILE A 22 25.90 -0.05 3.93
CA ILE A 22 26.39 1.05 4.78
C ILE A 22 25.47 2.27 4.61
N ILE A 23 25.16 2.65 3.38
CA ILE A 23 24.23 3.76 3.08
C ILE A 23 22.86 3.48 3.69
N MET A 24 22.33 2.27 3.55
CA MET A 24 21.04 1.87 4.11
C MET A 24 21.06 1.98 5.64
N ILE A 25 22.10 1.47 6.32
CA ILE A 25 22.23 1.54 7.77
C ILE A 25 22.35 2.99 8.24
N LEU A 26 23.13 3.82 7.54
CA LEU A 26 23.26 5.24 7.86
C LEU A 26 21.94 6.00 7.67
N LEU A 27 21.21 5.72 6.60
CA LEU A 27 19.88 6.32 6.36
C LEU A 27 18.87 5.89 7.42
N ILE A 28 18.79 4.60 7.73
CA ILE A 28 17.89 4.08 8.76
C ILE A 28 18.27 4.65 10.14
N SER A 29 19.54 4.66 10.49
CA SER A 29 20.03 5.23 11.76
C SER A 29 19.75 6.73 11.85
N GLY A 30 19.98 7.47 10.76
CA GLY A 30 19.67 8.91 10.68
C GLY A 30 18.17 9.19 10.85
N LEU A 31 17.31 8.42 10.15
CA LEU A 31 15.87 8.51 10.28
C LEU A 31 15.40 8.18 11.71
N ILE A 32 15.90 7.09 12.28
CA ILE A 32 15.57 6.68 13.65
C ILE A 32 15.97 7.79 14.66
N ASN A 33 17.19 8.33 14.57
CA ASN A 33 17.65 9.37 15.47
C ASN A 33 16.90 10.70 15.29
N MET A 34 16.36 10.97 14.12
CA MET A 34 15.55 12.16 13.85
C MET A 34 14.08 11.96 14.26
N LEU A 35 13.49 10.82 13.91
CA LEU A 35 12.06 10.57 14.09
C LEU A 35 11.70 10.20 15.52
N ILE A 36 12.47 9.33 16.17
CA ILE A 36 12.12 8.82 17.50
C ILE A 36 12.02 9.92 18.56
N PRO A 37 12.98 10.85 18.72
CA PRO A 37 12.87 11.93 19.69
C PRO A 37 11.65 12.80 19.46
N GLU A 38 11.36 13.15 18.20
CA GLU A 38 10.22 13.98 17.83
C GLU A 38 8.87 13.26 18.04
N LEU A 39 8.81 11.98 17.75
CA LEU A 39 7.63 11.14 18.05
C LEU A 39 7.38 11.04 19.55
N ILE A 40 8.43 10.81 20.35
CA ILE A 40 8.33 10.76 21.82
C ILE A 40 7.87 12.12 22.36
N ALA A 41 8.43 13.22 21.87
CA ALA A 41 8.00 14.56 22.25
C ALA A 41 6.53 14.83 21.88
N SER A 42 6.12 14.46 20.67
CA SER A 42 4.73 14.60 20.20
C SER A 42 3.76 13.77 21.04
N ILE A 43 4.09 12.50 21.31
CA ILE A 43 3.27 11.59 22.15
C ILE A 43 3.20 12.14 23.59
N ARG A 44 4.31 12.59 24.14
CA ARG A 44 4.35 13.21 25.48
C ARG A 44 3.45 14.45 25.53
N ASN A 45 3.60 15.36 24.59
CA ASN A 45 2.74 16.54 24.49
C ASN A 45 1.27 16.15 24.40
N LEU A 46 0.93 15.16 23.58
CA LEU A 46 -0.42 14.64 23.44
C LEU A 46 -0.98 14.18 24.81
N ILE A 47 -0.26 13.34 25.51
CA ILE A 47 -0.68 12.76 26.80
C ILE A 47 -0.96 13.87 27.83
N PHE A 48 -0.11 14.90 27.89
CA PHE A 48 -0.24 15.95 28.89
C PHE A 48 -1.22 17.06 28.49
N THR A 49 -1.37 17.37 27.22
CA THR A 49 -2.20 18.49 26.75
C THR A 49 -3.60 18.07 26.33
N LEU A 50 -3.78 16.86 25.82
CA LEU A 50 -5.07 16.38 25.31
C LEU A 50 -6.20 16.43 26.35
N PRO A 51 -6.03 16.01 27.63
CA PRO A 51 -7.09 16.10 28.62
C PRO A 51 -7.57 17.53 28.88
N ALA A 52 -6.64 18.49 28.87
CA ALA A 52 -6.98 19.91 29.06
C ALA A 52 -7.73 20.48 27.84
N GLN A 53 -7.32 20.09 26.63
CA GLN A 53 -7.96 20.49 25.37
C GLN A 53 -9.37 19.95 25.24
N ILE A 54 -9.60 18.67 25.58
CA ILE A 54 -10.94 18.07 25.59
C ILE A 54 -11.85 18.79 26.58
N ASN A 55 -11.36 19.05 27.80
CA ASN A 55 -12.13 19.80 28.79
C ASN A 55 -12.49 21.23 28.32
N GLN A 56 -11.58 21.88 27.58
CA GLN A 56 -11.83 23.20 27.00
C GLN A 56 -12.88 23.16 25.90
N LEU A 57 -12.84 22.15 25.02
CA LEU A 57 -13.87 21.95 23.98
C LEU A 57 -15.25 21.69 24.59
N VAL A 58 -15.34 20.83 25.61
CA VAL A 58 -16.59 20.56 26.33
C VAL A 58 -17.13 21.82 26.99
N LYS A 59 -16.27 22.65 27.60
CA LYS A 59 -16.68 23.96 28.16
C LYS A 59 -17.18 24.92 27.09
N GLN A 60 -16.48 25.04 25.96
CA GLN A 60 -16.90 25.92 24.86
C GLN A 60 -18.27 25.50 24.31
N MET A 61 -18.51 24.21 24.15
CA MET A 61 -19.80 23.69 23.69
C MET A 61 -20.92 23.90 24.69
N ASN A 62 -20.65 23.79 25.99
CA ASN A 62 -21.63 24.11 27.02
C ASN A 62 -22.00 25.64 27.07
N HIS A 63 -21.12 26.50 26.56
CA HIS A 63 -21.36 27.93 26.40
C HIS A 63 -22.16 28.30 25.15
N ILE A 64 -22.23 27.41 24.14
CA ILE A 64 -23.08 27.64 22.98
C ILE A 64 -24.52 27.41 23.42
N GLN A 65 -25.25 28.51 23.56
CA GLN A 65 -26.71 28.49 23.79
C GLN A 65 -27.38 28.03 22.49
N LEU A 66 -27.45 26.74 22.27
CA LEU A 66 -28.32 26.13 21.27
C LEU A 66 -29.69 25.99 21.93
N ASP A 67 -30.74 26.35 21.20
CA ASP A 67 -32.14 26.21 21.63
C ASP A 67 -32.41 24.86 22.33
N ASP A 68 -33.26 24.86 23.36
CA ASP A 68 -33.58 23.68 24.19
C ASP A 68 -34.30 22.57 23.42
N SER A 69 -33.74 22.13 22.31
CA SER A 69 -34.25 20.97 21.59
C SER A 69 -33.71 19.67 22.20
N THR A 70 -34.54 18.64 22.21
CA THR A 70 -34.18 17.28 22.66
C THR A 70 -32.87 16.79 21.99
N MET A 71 -32.63 17.22 20.76
CA MET A 71 -31.45 16.90 19.98
C MET A 71 -30.17 17.53 20.56
N THR A 72 -30.23 18.75 21.05
CA THR A 72 -29.14 19.48 21.71
C THR A 72 -28.73 18.79 23.01
N THR A 73 -29.73 18.34 23.79
CA THR A 73 -29.49 17.61 25.04
C THR A 73 -28.86 16.25 24.80
N MET A 74 -29.31 15.52 23.77
CA MET A 74 -28.70 14.24 23.36
C MET A 74 -27.28 14.43 22.89
N LEU A 75 -26.97 15.47 22.10
CA LEU A 75 -25.64 15.78 21.61
C LEU A 75 -24.67 16.12 22.77
N LYS A 76 -25.10 16.96 23.72
CA LYS A 76 -24.35 17.31 24.94
C LYS A 76 -24.05 16.06 25.79
N ASN A 77 -25.03 15.18 25.99
CA ASN A 77 -24.86 13.96 26.77
C ASN A 77 -23.87 12.98 26.04
N ALA A 78 -24.04 12.77 24.74
CA ALA A 78 -23.13 11.92 23.97
C ALA A 78 -21.68 12.44 23.97
N MET A 79 -21.49 13.75 23.91
CA MET A 79 -20.16 14.36 23.96
C MET A 79 -19.53 14.30 25.35
N ASN A 80 -20.30 14.51 26.42
CA ASN A 80 -19.81 14.33 27.78
C ASN A 80 -19.42 12.87 28.03
N GLU A 81 -20.21 11.92 27.57
CA GLU A 81 -19.93 10.49 27.69
C GLU A 81 -18.66 10.10 26.88
N ALA A 82 -18.55 10.59 25.64
CA ALA A 82 -17.37 10.41 24.82
C ALA A 82 -16.11 11.03 25.46
N SER A 83 -16.22 12.24 26.02
CA SER A 83 -15.12 12.92 26.73
C SER A 83 -14.68 12.12 27.98
N THR A 84 -15.64 11.63 28.76
CA THR A 84 -15.35 10.84 29.97
C THR A 84 -14.73 9.49 29.61
N SER A 85 -15.25 8.83 28.59
CA SER A 85 -14.73 7.55 28.08
C SER A 85 -13.32 7.72 27.55
N LEU A 86 -13.05 8.79 26.78
CA LEU A 86 -11.73 9.10 26.24
C LEU A 86 -10.71 9.43 27.33
N GLN A 87 -11.12 10.22 28.35
CA GLN A 87 -10.28 10.52 29.52
C GLN A 87 -9.95 9.26 30.32
N ASN A 88 -10.92 8.39 30.53
CA ASN A 88 -10.71 7.11 31.23
C ASN A 88 -9.78 6.20 30.43
N TRP A 89 -10.00 6.07 29.12
CA TRP A 89 -9.12 5.31 28.24
C TRP A 89 -7.70 5.86 28.23
N MET A 90 -7.54 7.19 28.19
CA MET A 90 -6.21 7.81 28.27
C MET A 90 -5.51 7.57 29.60
N ARG A 91 -6.25 7.64 30.73
CA ARG A 91 -5.69 7.46 32.08
C ARG A 91 -5.39 5.99 32.42
N THR A 92 -6.26 5.07 31.99
CA THR A 92 -6.13 3.66 32.36
C THR A 92 -5.39 2.86 31.29
N ASP A 93 -5.76 3.00 30.01
CA ASP A 93 -5.24 2.14 28.96
C ASP A 93 -4.00 2.73 28.29
N LEU A 94 -4.04 4.00 27.91
CA LEU A 94 -2.93 4.64 27.20
C LEU A 94 -1.72 4.86 28.11
N LEU A 95 -1.93 5.41 29.33
CA LEU A 95 -0.84 5.59 30.31
C LEU A 95 -0.25 4.26 30.76
N ASN A 96 -1.09 3.26 30.97
CA ASN A 96 -0.59 1.92 31.34
C ASN A 96 0.17 1.29 30.19
N LYS A 97 -0.31 1.39 28.94
CA LYS A 97 0.43 0.92 27.76
C LYS A 97 1.72 1.69 27.52
N VAL A 98 1.72 3.01 27.72
CA VAL A 98 2.96 3.81 27.63
C VAL A 98 3.93 3.43 28.72
N ASN A 99 3.45 3.22 29.95
CA ASN A 99 4.29 2.72 31.06
C ASN A 99 4.75 1.28 30.82
N GLU A 100 3.91 0.42 30.27
CA GLU A 100 4.25 -0.94 29.82
C GLU A 100 5.34 -0.92 28.77
N VAL A 101 5.20 -0.08 27.72
CA VAL A 101 6.23 0.14 26.69
C VAL A 101 7.51 0.74 27.31
N MET A 102 7.41 1.70 28.22
CA MET A 102 8.57 2.25 28.94
C MET A 102 9.22 1.22 29.88
N THR A 103 8.42 0.39 30.53
CA THR A 103 8.90 -0.72 31.35
C THR A 103 9.51 -1.82 30.49
N HIS A 104 8.89 -2.13 29.34
CA HIS A 104 9.46 -3.02 28.34
C HIS A 104 10.71 -2.44 27.68
N LEU A 105 10.84 -1.14 27.52
CA LEU A 105 12.09 -0.49 27.11
C LEU A 105 13.16 -0.58 28.21
N THR A 106 12.78 -0.61 29.47
CA THR A 106 13.71 -0.69 30.63
C THR A 106 14.05 -2.15 31.03
N VAL A 107 13.04 -3.03 30.98
CA VAL A 107 13.21 -4.49 31.24
C VAL A 107 13.51 -5.23 29.94
N GLY A 108 13.20 -4.61 28.82
CA GLY A 108 13.31 -5.18 27.46
C GLY A 108 14.70 -5.06 26.82
N LEU A 109 15.74 -4.67 27.58
CA LEU A 109 17.12 -4.82 27.08
C LEU A 109 17.37 -6.23 26.53
N TYR A 110 16.86 -7.25 27.18
CA TYR A 110 16.95 -8.64 26.70
C TYR A 110 16.13 -8.84 25.40
N THR A 111 14.88 -8.38 25.37
CA THR A 111 14.02 -8.50 24.17
C THR A 111 14.57 -7.65 23.00
N LEU A 112 15.02 -6.42 23.28
CA LEU A 112 15.68 -5.57 22.29
C LEU A 112 16.98 -6.18 21.76
N VAL A 113 17.80 -6.79 22.64
CA VAL A 113 19.01 -7.51 22.23
C VAL A 113 18.67 -8.71 21.37
N MET A 114 17.61 -9.46 21.71
CA MET A 114 17.15 -10.59 20.90
C MET A 114 16.58 -10.15 19.56
N GLU A 115 15.78 -9.08 19.51
CA GLU A 115 15.26 -8.54 18.25
C GLU A 115 16.39 -7.94 17.38
N LEU A 116 17.34 -7.25 17.98
CA LEU A 116 18.56 -6.82 17.31
C LEU A 116 19.38 -8.00 16.78
N PHE A 117 19.50 -9.07 17.57
CA PHE A 117 20.18 -10.28 17.15
C PHE A 117 19.47 -10.95 15.97
N HIS A 118 18.13 -11.07 15.99
CA HIS A 118 17.34 -11.56 14.87
C HIS A 118 17.48 -10.66 13.64
N ALA A 119 17.47 -9.34 13.82
CA ALA A 119 17.70 -8.39 12.72
C ALA A 119 19.09 -8.54 12.11
N VAL A 120 20.15 -8.69 12.95
CA VAL A 120 21.53 -8.92 12.48
C VAL A 120 21.63 -10.23 11.72
N ILE A 121 21.04 -11.32 12.24
CA ILE A 121 20.99 -12.60 11.51
C ILE A 121 20.26 -12.41 10.18
N GLY A 122 19.11 -11.73 10.16
CA GLY A 122 18.35 -11.43 8.96
C GLY A 122 19.17 -10.67 7.91
N VAL A 123 19.93 -9.66 8.36
CA VAL A 123 20.85 -8.90 7.49
C VAL A 123 21.97 -9.81 6.96
N ILE A 124 22.62 -10.62 7.80
CA ILE A 124 23.67 -11.55 7.39
C ILE A 124 23.14 -12.53 6.34
N VAL A 125 21.97 -13.15 6.60
CA VAL A 125 21.34 -14.09 5.66
C VAL A 125 20.96 -13.38 4.34
N SER A 126 20.41 -12.17 4.40
CA SER A 126 20.06 -11.36 3.24
C SER A 126 21.32 -11.06 2.39
N VAL A 127 22.41 -10.66 3.04
CA VAL A 127 23.70 -10.41 2.40
C VAL A 127 24.21 -11.68 1.73
N TYR A 128 24.17 -12.82 2.43
CA TYR A 128 24.61 -14.10 1.89
C TYR A 128 23.81 -14.53 0.65
N ILE A 129 22.48 -14.37 0.71
CA ILE A 129 21.59 -14.65 -0.43
C ILE A 129 21.90 -13.71 -1.60
N LEU A 130 22.12 -12.41 -1.33
CA LEU A 130 22.47 -11.42 -2.36
C LEU A 130 23.80 -11.77 -3.06
N PHE A 131 24.82 -12.17 -2.31
CA PHE A 131 26.09 -12.62 -2.87
C PHE A 131 25.94 -13.90 -3.70
N GLY A 132 25.14 -14.85 -3.22
CA GLY A 132 24.90 -16.14 -3.88
C GLY A 132 23.75 -16.13 -4.89
N LYS A 133 23.10 -14.98 -5.17
CA LYS A 133 21.86 -14.88 -5.95
C LYS A 133 21.90 -15.68 -7.28
N GLU A 134 22.96 -15.52 -8.06
CA GLU A 134 23.09 -16.22 -9.33
C GLU A 134 23.24 -17.73 -9.16
N THR A 135 24.01 -18.15 -8.16
CA THR A 135 24.20 -19.57 -7.83
C THR A 135 22.88 -20.20 -7.42
N PHE A 136 22.12 -19.55 -6.53
CA PHE A 136 20.81 -20.03 -6.10
C PHE A 136 19.82 -20.10 -7.26
N ILE A 137 19.76 -19.06 -8.11
CA ILE A 137 18.89 -19.05 -9.30
C ILE A 137 19.27 -20.19 -10.26
N ASN A 138 20.57 -20.40 -10.53
CA ASN A 138 21.03 -21.45 -11.42
C ASN A 138 20.76 -22.84 -10.85
N GLN A 139 20.96 -23.05 -9.54
CA GLN A 139 20.61 -24.30 -8.86
C GLN A 139 19.12 -24.57 -8.91
N SER A 140 18.28 -23.56 -8.66
CA SER A 140 16.83 -23.69 -8.75
C SER A 140 16.37 -24.05 -10.17
N LYS A 141 16.90 -23.37 -11.19
CA LYS A 141 16.63 -23.70 -12.61
C LYS A 141 17.05 -25.13 -12.93
N LYS A 142 18.27 -25.54 -12.51
CA LYS A 142 18.75 -26.90 -12.70
C LYS A 142 17.83 -27.93 -12.08
N ALA A 143 17.39 -27.70 -10.83
CA ALA A 143 16.44 -28.57 -10.14
C ALA A 143 15.09 -28.64 -10.88
N THR A 144 14.57 -27.50 -11.35
CA THR A 144 13.32 -27.44 -12.12
C THR A 144 13.39 -28.29 -13.39
N TYR A 145 14.48 -28.17 -14.16
CA TYR A 145 14.69 -28.99 -15.37
C TYR A 145 14.94 -30.47 -15.07
N ALA A 146 15.48 -30.80 -13.90
CA ALA A 146 15.67 -32.19 -13.50
C ALA A 146 14.38 -32.90 -13.10
N ILE A 147 13.42 -32.14 -12.54
CA ILE A 147 12.16 -32.70 -12.00
C ILE A 147 11.05 -32.68 -13.04
N PHE A 148 10.95 -31.63 -13.87
CA PHE A 148 9.85 -31.41 -14.78
C PHE A 148 10.28 -31.56 -16.26
N PRO A 149 9.37 -32.00 -17.16
CA PRO A 149 9.59 -31.92 -18.59
C PRO A 149 9.90 -30.49 -19.05
N THR A 150 10.71 -30.33 -20.09
CA THR A 150 11.25 -29.04 -20.55
C THR A 150 10.18 -27.96 -20.73
N GLU A 151 9.03 -28.28 -21.31
CA GLU A 151 7.92 -27.33 -21.51
C GLU A 151 7.38 -26.80 -20.18
N ARG A 152 7.11 -27.71 -19.22
CA ARG A 152 6.63 -27.32 -17.89
C ARG A 152 7.70 -26.58 -17.10
N ALA A 153 8.97 -26.97 -17.22
CA ALA A 153 10.08 -26.30 -16.59
C ALA A 153 10.21 -24.83 -17.08
N ASN A 154 10.11 -24.61 -18.38
CA ASN A 154 10.13 -23.27 -18.97
C ASN A 154 8.96 -22.43 -18.46
N LEU A 155 7.76 -22.98 -18.40
CA LEU A 155 6.56 -22.31 -17.87
C LEU A 155 6.76 -21.90 -16.41
N LEU A 156 7.24 -22.81 -15.55
CA LEU A 156 7.49 -22.53 -14.14
C LEU A 156 8.56 -21.43 -13.95
N ILE A 157 9.63 -21.47 -14.73
CA ILE A 157 10.66 -20.44 -14.70
C ILE A 157 10.09 -19.08 -15.14
N HIS A 158 9.26 -19.06 -16.19
CA HIS A 158 8.61 -17.84 -16.65
C HIS A 158 7.67 -17.27 -15.58
N ILE A 159 6.85 -18.10 -14.94
CA ILE A 159 5.98 -17.68 -13.81
C ILE A 159 6.82 -17.13 -12.65
N ALA A 160 7.95 -17.79 -12.29
CA ALA A 160 8.81 -17.32 -11.22
C ALA A 160 9.44 -15.96 -11.51
N VAL A 161 9.89 -15.72 -12.75
CA VAL A 161 10.41 -14.40 -13.18
C VAL A 161 9.30 -13.36 -13.11
N LYS A 162 8.11 -13.67 -13.62
CA LYS A 162 6.99 -12.73 -13.59
C LYS A 162 6.51 -12.42 -12.17
N THR A 163 6.50 -13.43 -11.29
CA THR A 163 6.24 -13.25 -9.86
C THR A 163 7.21 -12.25 -9.23
N ASN A 164 8.51 -12.41 -9.49
CA ASN A 164 9.53 -11.49 -8.98
C ASN A 164 9.32 -10.05 -9.49
N GLU A 165 8.95 -9.88 -10.76
CA GLU A 165 8.63 -8.55 -11.32
C GLU A 165 7.41 -7.92 -10.64
N ILE A 166 6.32 -8.68 -10.48
CA ILE A 166 5.08 -8.19 -9.86
C ILE A 166 5.33 -7.81 -8.39
N PHE A 167 5.94 -8.72 -7.61
CA PHE A 167 6.22 -8.44 -6.20
C PHE A 167 7.21 -7.30 -6.03
N GLY A 168 8.33 -7.33 -6.76
CA GLY A 168 9.36 -6.29 -6.67
C GLY A 168 8.81 -4.93 -7.07
N GLY A 169 8.14 -4.83 -8.21
CA GLY A 169 7.55 -3.58 -8.69
C GLY A 169 6.52 -3.01 -7.71
N PHE A 170 5.63 -3.86 -7.19
CA PHE A 170 4.60 -3.43 -6.26
C PHE A 170 5.16 -2.99 -4.90
N ILE A 171 5.98 -3.83 -4.25
CA ILE A 171 6.48 -3.55 -2.90
C ILE A 171 7.43 -2.35 -2.90
N ILE A 172 8.40 -2.31 -3.84
CA ILE A 172 9.32 -1.18 -3.95
C ILE A 172 8.54 0.09 -4.29
N GLY A 173 7.61 0.00 -5.24
CA GLY A 173 6.74 1.13 -5.60
C GLY A 173 5.97 1.67 -4.39
N LYS A 174 5.33 0.80 -3.60
CA LYS A 174 4.56 1.23 -2.41
C LYS A 174 5.43 1.81 -1.29
N ILE A 175 6.64 1.30 -1.10
CA ILE A 175 7.58 1.89 -0.13
C ILE A 175 7.98 3.31 -0.57
N ILE A 176 8.37 3.48 -1.83
CA ILE A 176 8.76 4.79 -2.37
C ILE A 176 7.59 5.77 -2.30
N ASP A 177 6.42 5.37 -2.73
CA ASP A 177 5.17 6.12 -2.66
C ASP A 177 4.88 6.62 -1.24
N SER A 178 4.91 5.71 -0.27
CA SER A 178 4.67 6.00 1.15
C SER A 178 5.68 6.97 1.76
N ILE A 179 6.95 6.85 1.38
CA ILE A 179 7.99 7.79 1.81
C ILE A 179 7.71 9.18 1.24
N ILE A 180 7.39 9.28 -0.04
CA ILE A 180 7.08 10.57 -0.69
C ILE A 180 5.86 11.21 -0.06
N ILE A 181 4.77 10.46 0.16
CA ILE A 181 3.56 10.95 0.82
C ILE A 181 3.84 11.40 2.26
N GLY A 182 4.63 10.64 3.02
CA GLY A 182 5.05 11.03 4.36
C GLY A 182 5.84 12.35 4.36
N ILE A 183 6.78 12.53 3.45
CA ILE A 183 7.55 13.77 3.30
C ILE A 183 6.65 14.94 2.88
N LEU A 184 5.79 14.76 1.89
CA LEU A 184 4.85 15.81 1.45
C LEU A 184 3.86 16.18 2.56
N CYS A 185 3.38 15.20 3.32
CA CYS A 185 2.55 15.43 4.49
C CYS A 185 3.29 16.25 5.55
N PHE A 186 4.55 15.93 5.84
CA PHE A 186 5.36 16.69 6.79
C PHE A 186 5.60 18.12 6.34
N ILE A 187 5.94 18.33 5.09
CA ILE A 187 6.14 19.67 4.52
C ILE A 187 4.83 20.47 4.62
N GLY A 188 3.71 19.92 4.18
CA GLY A 188 2.42 20.60 4.18
C GLY A 188 1.92 20.93 5.58
N THR A 189 1.97 19.98 6.51
CA THR A 189 1.54 20.19 7.90
C THR A 189 2.46 21.17 8.64
N SER A 190 3.76 21.15 8.35
CA SER A 190 4.73 22.11 8.92
C SER A 190 4.52 23.53 8.38
N LEU A 191 4.32 23.71 7.07
CA LEU A 191 4.03 25.01 6.45
C LEU A 191 2.74 25.63 6.96
N LEU A 192 1.73 24.80 7.24
CA LEU A 192 0.45 25.24 7.83
C LEU A 192 0.52 25.38 9.36
N ASN A 193 1.69 25.22 9.97
CA ASN A 193 1.91 25.27 11.42
C ASN A 193 0.91 24.38 12.19
N MET A 194 0.67 23.18 11.70
CA MET A 194 -0.24 22.23 12.35
C MET A 194 0.42 21.58 13.57
N PRO A 195 -0.35 21.33 14.65
CA PRO A 195 0.18 20.59 15.80
C PRO A 195 0.51 19.15 15.38
N TYR A 196 1.50 18.56 16.04
CA TYR A 196 1.92 17.17 15.85
C TYR A 196 2.33 16.82 14.39
N ALA A 197 2.87 17.80 13.63
CA ALA A 197 3.18 17.64 12.21
C ALA A 197 4.02 16.39 11.92
N MET A 198 5.08 16.13 12.71
CA MET A 198 5.92 14.94 12.54
C MET A 198 5.17 13.64 12.81
N LEU A 199 4.44 13.56 13.94
CA LEU A 199 3.68 12.38 14.31
C LEU A 199 2.63 12.03 13.24
N VAL A 200 1.86 13.03 12.81
CA VAL A 200 0.83 12.89 11.79
C VAL A 200 1.43 12.42 10.46
N SER A 201 2.54 13.00 10.05
CA SER A 201 3.18 12.67 8.77
C SER A 201 3.76 11.26 8.77
N VAL A 202 4.31 10.82 9.90
CA VAL A 202 4.79 9.44 10.06
C VAL A 202 3.60 8.46 10.03
N ILE A 203 2.50 8.76 10.73
CA ILE A 203 1.30 7.93 10.70
C ILE A 203 0.77 7.82 9.28
N VAL A 204 0.57 8.95 8.59
CA VAL A 204 0.05 8.99 7.22
C VAL A 204 0.98 8.25 6.26
N GLY A 205 2.30 8.50 6.31
CA GLY A 205 3.28 7.82 5.47
C GLY A 205 3.33 6.32 5.72
N MET A 206 3.38 5.88 6.97
CA MET A 206 3.43 4.44 7.29
C MET A 206 2.15 3.71 6.87
N THR A 207 0.99 4.30 7.13
CA THR A 207 -0.28 3.67 6.76
C THR A 207 -0.50 3.63 5.26
N ASN A 208 0.07 4.59 4.49
CA ASN A 208 -0.04 4.66 3.03
C ASN A 208 0.57 3.44 2.31
N VAL A 209 1.40 2.64 3.00
CA VAL A 209 1.89 1.36 2.49
C VAL A 209 0.73 0.39 2.17
N ILE A 210 -0.38 0.48 2.92
CA ILE A 210 -1.58 -0.32 2.68
C ILE A 210 -2.41 0.33 1.58
N PRO A 211 -2.57 -0.30 0.40
CA PRO A 211 -3.33 0.29 -0.69
C PRO A 211 -4.79 0.54 -0.30
N PHE A 212 -5.40 1.58 -0.82
CA PHE A 212 -6.79 2.02 -0.60
C PHE A 212 -7.12 2.38 0.85
N PHE A 213 -6.87 1.52 1.82
CA PHE A 213 -7.25 1.74 3.22
C PHE A 213 -6.23 2.56 4.01
N GLY A 214 -4.96 2.51 3.61
CA GLY A 214 -3.87 3.21 4.30
C GLY A 214 -4.12 4.70 4.50
N PRO A 215 -4.49 5.44 3.44
CA PRO A 215 -4.84 6.86 3.54
C PRO A 215 -5.88 7.17 4.60
N TYR A 216 -6.96 6.38 4.69
CA TYR A 216 -8.02 6.58 5.67
C TYR A 216 -7.61 6.21 7.08
N ILE A 217 -6.87 5.10 7.23
CA ILE A 217 -6.33 4.64 8.52
C ILE A 217 -5.39 5.69 9.13
N GLY A 218 -4.61 6.38 8.30
CA GLY A 218 -3.72 7.44 8.74
C GLY A 218 -4.42 8.79 8.92
N ALA A 219 -5.27 9.19 7.97
CA ALA A 219 -5.89 10.51 7.96
C ALA A 219 -6.91 10.71 9.09
N ILE A 220 -7.75 9.70 9.38
CA ILE A 220 -8.82 9.82 10.37
C ILE A 220 -8.27 10.10 11.78
N PRO A 221 -7.37 9.27 12.36
CA PRO A 221 -6.82 9.56 13.68
C PRO A 221 -5.99 10.85 13.69
N SER A 222 -5.28 11.16 12.61
CA SER A 222 -4.50 12.39 12.47
C SER A 222 -5.39 13.63 12.48
N ALA A 223 -6.51 13.60 11.76
CA ALA A 223 -7.49 14.69 11.75
C ALA A 223 -8.09 14.91 13.15
N VAL A 224 -8.43 13.84 13.86
CA VAL A 224 -8.93 13.90 15.24
C VAL A 224 -7.88 14.52 16.17
N LEU A 225 -6.63 14.09 16.09
CA LEU A 225 -5.53 14.61 16.91
C LEU A 225 -5.32 16.11 16.70
N ILE A 226 -5.31 16.56 15.45
CA ILE A 226 -5.15 17.98 15.12
C ILE A 226 -6.38 18.79 15.55
N ALA A 227 -7.59 18.28 15.29
CA ALA A 227 -8.83 18.96 15.64
C ALA A 227 -9.01 19.10 17.17
N LEU A 228 -8.55 18.15 17.96
CA LEU A 228 -8.55 18.24 19.42
C LEU A 228 -7.61 19.33 19.92
N ALA A 229 -6.49 19.56 19.25
CA ALA A 229 -5.55 20.63 19.58
C ALA A 229 -6.03 22.00 19.09
N ASP A 230 -6.55 22.06 17.86
CA ASP A 230 -7.08 23.26 17.20
C ASP A 230 -8.13 22.85 16.18
N PRO A 231 -9.45 23.07 16.45
CA PRO A 231 -10.52 22.66 15.57
C PRO A 231 -10.42 23.21 14.15
N MET A 232 -9.98 24.48 14.00
CA MET A 232 -9.82 25.08 12.67
C MET A 232 -8.67 24.45 11.89
N LYS A 233 -7.56 24.14 12.54
CA LYS A 233 -6.46 23.41 11.92
C LYS A 233 -6.87 21.99 11.55
N GLY A 234 -7.76 21.35 12.30
CA GLY A 234 -8.38 20.08 11.94
C GLY A 234 -9.11 20.15 10.61
N VAL A 235 -9.89 21.21 10.37
CA VAL A 235 -10.59 21.44 9.09
C VAL A 235 -9.57 21.65 7.96
N TYR A 236 -8.55 22.50 8.19
CA TYR A 236 -7.48 22.70 7.19
C TYR A 236 -6.73 21.41 6.87
N PHE A 237 -6.49 20.56 7.87
CA PHE A 237 -5.87 19.27 7.66
C PHE A 237 -6.73 18.34 6.80
N LEU A 238 -8.05 18.31 7.02
CA LEU A 238 -8.94 17.51 6.20
C LEU A 238 -8.91 17.94 4.73
N ILE A 239 -8.92 19.24 4.46
CA ILE A 239 -8.80 19.77 3.09
C ILE A 239 -7.43 19.40 2.51
N PHE A 240 -6.36 19.62 3.25
CA PHE A 240 -5.00 19.33 2.84
C PHE A 240 -4.81 17.83 2.53
N ILE A 241 -5.26 16.94 3.44
CA ILE A 241 -5.08 15.50 3.24
C ILE A 241 -5.89 14.98 2.05
N LEU A 242 -7.09 15.52 1.80
CA LEU A 242 -7.86 15.18 0.60
C LEU A 242 -7.13 15.58 -0.68
N LEU A 243 -6.53 16.78 -0.72
CA LEU A 243 -5.71 17.22 -1.86
C LEU A 243 -4.48 16.34 -2.05
N LEU A 244 -3.81 15.98 -0.95
CA LEU A 244 -2.65 15.10 -0.96
C LEU A 244 -3.03 13.70 -1.48
N GLN A 245 -4.19 13.16 -1.07
CA GLN A 245 -4.69 11.87 -1.54
C GLN A 245 -5.10 11.90 -3.02
N GLN A 246 -5.67 13.03 -3.51
CA GLN A 246 -5.93 13.18 -4.93
C GLN A 246 -4.64 13.25 -5.76
N PHE A 247 -3.62 13.89 -5.22
CA PHE A 247 -2.29 13.88 -5.85
C PHE A 247 -1.68 12.48 -5.88
N ASP A 248 -1.78 11.75 -4.77
CA ASP A 248 -1.33 10.36 -4.70
C ASP A 248 -2.05 9.47 -5.71
N GLY A 249 -3.37 9.43 -5.66
CA GLY A 249 -4.18 8.53 -6.49
C GLY A 249 -4.11 8.81 -8.00
N ASN A 250 -4.00 10.08 -8.39
CA ASN A 250 -4.08 10.46 -9.81
C ASN A 250 -2.71 10.72 -10.47
N ILE A 251 -1.68 11.04 -9.69
CA ILE A 251 -0.36 11.41 -10.24
C ILE A 251 0.73 10.48 -9.75
N LEU A 252 0.88 10.33 -8.44
CA LEU A 252 2.00 9.62 -7.84
C LEU A 252 1.86 8.11 -8.02
N GLY A 253 0.72 7.56 -7.63
CA GLY A 253 0.41 6.14 -7.75
C GLY A 253 0.60 5.61 -9.18
N PRO A 254 -0.05 6.20 -10.22
CA PRO A 254 0.17 5.78 -11.61
C PRO A 254 1.63 5.89 -12.07
N LYS A 255 2.36 6.91 -11.62
CA LYS A 255 3.77 7.10 -12.00
C LYS A 255 4.72 6.10 -11.34
N ILE A 256 4.48 5.73 -10.08
CA ILE A 256 5.36 4.88 -9.29
C ILE A 256 5.00 3.40 -9.46
N LEU A 257 3.72 3.07 -9.31
CA LEU A 257 3.24 1.70 -9.37
C LEU A 257 3.00 1.23 -10.81
N GLY A 258 2.64 2.16 -11.72
CA GLY A 258 2.29 1.85 -13.10
C GLY A 258 1.25 0.72 -13.17
N ASN A 259 1.42 -0.16 -14.16
CA ASN A 259 0.60 -1.37 -14.32
C ASN A 259 1.24 -2.60 -13.63
N SER A 260 1.96 -2.40 -12.51
CA SER A 260 2.77 -3.45 -11.87
C SER A 260 1.97 -4.71 -11.52
N THR A 261 0.68 -4.59 -11.22
CA THR A 261 -0.18 -5.73 -10.85
C THR A 261 -1.09 -6.20 -11.98
N GLY A 262 -1.45 -5.32 -12.92
CA GLY A 262 -2.43 -5.62 -13.97
C GLY A 262 -3.84 -5.93 -13.46
N LEU A 263 -4.12 -5.68 -12.18
CA LEU A 263 -5.42 -5.93 -11.56
C LEU A 263 -6.34 -4.71 -11.69
N SER A 264 -7.64 -4.97 -11.88
CA SER A 264 -8.65 -3.91 -11.72
C SER A 264 -8.82 -3.53 -10.23
N ALA A 265 -9.34 -2.34 -9.96
CA ALA A 265 -9.58 -1.85 -8.60
C ALA A 265 -10.41 -2.83 -7.75
N PHE A 266 -11.40 -3.49 -8.35
CA PHE A 266 -12.21 -4.52 -7.69
C PHE A 266 -11.32 -5.66 -7.13
N TRP A 267 -10.45 -6.23 -7.95
CA TRP A 267 -9.58 -7.33 -7.53
C TRP A 267 -8.53 -6.90 -6.50
N VAL A 268 -8.09 -5.65 -6.55
CA VAL A 268 -7.20 -5.09 -5.52
C VAL A 268 -7.93 -5.04 -4.17
N ILE A 269 -9.17 -4.54 -4.11
CA ILE A 269 -9.96 -4.50 -2.88
C ILE A 269 -10.19 -5.92 -2.34
N VAL A 270 -10.61 -6.86 -3.20
CA VAL A 270 -10.80 -8.27 -2.82
C VAL A 270 -9.52 -8.85 -2.23
N SER A 271 -8.37 -8.63 -2.87
CA SER A 271 -7.09 -9.16 -2.41
C SER A 271 -6.66 -8.60 -1.05
N ILE A 272 -6.95 -7.32 -0.77
CA ILE A 272 -6.67 -6.68 0.52
C ILE A 272 -7.58 -7.26 1.62
N LEU A 273 -8.87 -7.43 1.33
CA LEU A 273 -9.82 -8.00 2.30
C LEU A 273 -9.48 -9.45 2.63
N LEU A 274 -9.23 -10.27 1.62
CA LEU A 274 -8.83 -11.67 1.82
C LEU A 274 -7.47 -11.78 2.52
N GLY A 275 -6.47 -11.05 2.04
CA GLY A 275 -5.14 -11.03 2.63
C GLY A 275 -5.17 -10.52 4.07
N GLY A 276 -5.90 -9.43 4.31
CA GLY A 276 -6.07 -8.85 5.64
C GLY A 276 -6.78 -9.78 6.61
N GLY A 277 -7.83 -10.48 6.16
CA GLY A 277 -8.56 -11.45 6.97
C GLY A 277 -7.73 -12.68 7.35
N LEU A 278 -6.82 -13.12 6.48
CA LEU A 278 -6.00 -14.31 6.70
C LEU A 278 -4.69 -14.01 7.45
N PHE A 279 -4.02 -12.91 7.16
CA PHE A 279 -2.66 -12.61 7.62
C PHE A 279 -2.50 -11.22 8.25
N GLY A 280 -3.62 -10.52 8.52
CA GLY A 280 -3.59 -9.19 9.12
C GLY A 280 -2.93 -8.13 8.22
N ILE A 281 -2.20 -7.18 8.82
CA ILE A 281 -1.57 -6.05 8.11
C ILE A 281 -0.59 -6.51 7.02
N LEU A 282 0.21 -7.54 7.28
CA LEU A 282 1.11 -8.11 6.29
C LEU A 282 0.34 -8.71 5.11
N GLY A 283 -0.81 -9.33 5.39
CA GLY A 283 -1.70 -9.84 4.35
C GLY A 283 -2.33 -8.74 3.49
N MET A 284 -2.63 -7.58 4.05
CA MET A 284 -3.11 -6.44 3.26
C MET A 284 -2.03 -5.93 2.29
N LEU A 285 -0.78 -5.91 2.69
CA LEU A 285 0.32 -5.48 1.85
C LEU A 285 0.69 -6.52 0.78
N PHE A 286 0.93 -7.76 1.19
CA PHE A 286 1.38 -8.83 0.29
C PHE A 286 0.24 -9.48 -0.49
N GLY A 287 -1.00 -9.31 -0.06
CA GLY A 287 -2.19 -9.86 -0.70
C GLY A 287 -2.36 -9.40 -2.14
N VAL A 288 -2.12 -8.11 -2.40
CA VAL A 288 -2.26 -7.54 -3.75
C VAL A 288 -1.32 -8.19 -4.76
N PRO A 289 0.01 -8.21 -4.56
CA PRO A 289 0.91 -8.86 -5.50
C PRO A 289 0.72 -10.38 -5.54
N ALA A 290 0.37 -11.03 -4.43
CA ALA A 290 0.06 -12.46 -4.42
C ALA A 290 -1.17 -12.78 -5.29
N PHE A 291 -2.23 -12.00 -5.15
CA PHE A 291 -3.42 -12.15 -5.98
C PHE A 291 -3.15 -11.84 -7.45
N ALA A 292 -2.29 -10.84 -7.74
CA ALA A 292 -1.88 -10.52 -9.10
C ALA A 292 -1.15 -11.71 -9.76
N VAL A 293 -0.30 -12.41 -9.02
CA VAL A 293 0.36 -13.64 -9.52
C VAL A 293 -0.66 -14.75 -9.77
N ILE A 294 -1.60 -14.96 -8.85
CA ILE A 294 -2.66 -15.98 -9.05
C ILE A 294 -3.49 -15.63 -10.29
N TYR A 295 -3.91 -14.38 -10.42
CA TYR A 295 -4.66 -13.89 -11.59
C TYR A 295 -3.86 -14.09 -12.89
N TYR A 296 -2.57 -13.78 -12.88
CA TYR A 296 -1.68 -13.99 -14.03
C TYR A 296 -1.59 -15.48 -14.41
N ILE A 297 -1.42 -16.38 -13.43
CA ILE A 297 -1.37 -17.83 -13.68
C ILE A 297 -2.69 -18.35 -14.26
N VAL A 298 -3.82 -17.91 -13.69
CA VAL A 298 -5.16 -18.30 -14.18
C VAL A 298 -5.36 -17.79 -15.61
N LYS A 299 -5.03 -16.53 -15.89
CA LYS A 299 -5.10 -15.94 -17.22
C LYS A 299 -4.26 -16.75 -18.21
N LEU A 300 -2.99 -17.01 -17.88
CA LEU A 300 -2.10 -17.78 -18.74
C LEU A 300 -2.62 -19.18 -19.03
N PHE A 301 -3.23 -19.84 -18.04
CA PHE A 301 -3.86 -21.15 -18.23
C PHE A 301 -5.07 -21.07 -19.16
N LEU A 302 -5.94 -20.08 -18.98
CA LEU A 302 -7.13 -19.86 -19.82
C LEU A 302 -6.73 -19.56 -21.27
N ASP A 303 -5.79 -18.62 -21.47
CA ASP A 303 -5.30 -18.24 -22.79
C ASP A 303 -4.74 -19.45 -23.54
N ASN A 304 -3.89 -20.26 -22.88
CA ASN A 304 -3.37 -21.49 -23.45
C ASN A 304 -4.46 -22.52 -23.85
N GLN A 305 -5.56 -22.59 -23.08
CA GLN A 305 -6.67 -23.49 -23.42
C GLN A 305 -7.53 -22.97 -24.59
N LEU A 306 -7.70 -21.64 -24.65
CA LEU A 306 -8.43 -20.99 -25.75
C LEU A 306 -7.64 -21.11 -27.06
N GLU A 307 -6.32 -20.87 -27.03
CA GLU A 307 -5.45 -21.05 -28.20
C GLU A 307 -5.50 -22.48 -28.76
N LYS A 308 -5.47 -23.50 -27.89
CA LYS A 308 -5.62 -24.90 -28.30
C LYS A 308 -6.95 -25.17 -29.00
N LYS A 309 -8.00 -24.44 -28.62
CA LYS A 309 -9.34 -24.53 -29.22
C LYS A 309 -9.51 -23.58 -30.41
N LYS A 310 -8.47 -22.80 -30.79
CA LYS A 310 -8.50 -21.76 -31.81
C LYS A 310 -9.56 -20.67 -31.54
N LEU A 311 -9.80 -20.38 -30.26
CA LEU A 311 -10.73 -19.36 -29.80
C LEU A 311 -9.98 -18.08 -29.42
N PRO A 312 -10.64 -16.91 -29.52
CA PRO A 312 -10.03 -15.64 -29.13
C PRO A 312 -9.59 -15.64 -27.65
N THR A 313 -8.47 -15.00 -27.35
CA THR A 313 -7.96 -14.84 -25.97
C THR A 313 -8.41 -13.53 -25.34
N GLU A 314 -8.92 -12.60 -26.12
CA GLU A 314 -9.38 -11.29 -25.67
C GLU A 314 -10.76 -11.38 -25.01
N SER A 315 -10.89 -10.87 -23.78
CA SER A 315 -12.16 -10.93 -23.01
C SER A 315 -13.30 -10.15 -23.70
N GLU A 316 -12.97 -9.13 -24.48
CA GLU A 316 -13.92 -8.29 -25.20
C GLU A 316 -14.69 -9.07 -26.27
N CYS A 317 -14.09 -10.14 -26.80
CA CYS A 317 -14.75 -11.05 -27.73
C CYS A 317 -15.90 -11.84 -27.09
N TYR A 318 -15.91 -12.03 -25.76
CA TYR A 318 -16.89 -12.83 -25.02
C TYR A 318 -18.00 -11.96 -24.42
N ASN A 319 -18.53 -11.01 -25.17
CA ASN A 319 -19.69 -10.23 -24.74
C ASN A 319 -20.98 -11.07 -24.78
N GLY A 320 -22.10 -10.55 -24.27
CA GLY A 320 -23.37 -11.29 -24.12
C GLY A 320 -23.99 -11.82 -25.42
N GLU A 321 -23.49 -11.42 -26.58
CA GLU A 321 -23.99 -11.84 -27.90
C GLU A 321 -23.03 -12.79 -28.66
N SER A 322 -21.90 -13.13 -28.07
CA SER A 322 -20.94 -14.06 -28.64
C SER A 322 -21.24 -15.50 -28.21
N TYR A 323 -21.06 -16.45 -29.11
CA TYR A 323 -21.22 -17.88 -28.83
C TYR A 323 -20.29 -18.74 -29.69
N VAL A 324 -20.10 -19.97 -29.27
CA VAL A 324 -19.36 -20.99 -30.00
C VAL A 324 -20.38 -22.09 -30.43
N ASP A 325 -20.42 -22.46 -31.70
CA ASP A 325 -21.30 -23.46 -32.20
C ASP A 325 -20.83 -24.89 -31.80
N ASN A 326 -21.64 -25.92 -32.14
CA ASN A 326 -21.31 -27.29 -31.85
C ASN A 326 -20.06 -27.83 -32.58
N ASN A 327 -19.58 -27.11 -33.59
CA ASN A 327 -18.36 -27.41 -34.35
C ASN A 327 -17.13 -26.67 -33.81
N GLY A 328 -17.27 -25.88 -32.74
CA GLY A 328 -16.20 -25.11 -32.15
C GLY A 328 -15.87 -23.78 -32.87
N THR A 329 -16.78 -23.32 -33.75
CA THR A 329 -16.60 -22.05 -34.45
C THR A 329 -17.12 -20.90 -33.59
N TYR A 330 -16.31 -19.89 -33.44
CA TYR A 330 -16.64 -18.66 -32.67
C TYR A 330 -17.44 -17.68 -33.55
N PHE A 331 -18.57 -17.24 -33.03
CA PHE A 331 -19.43 -16.24 -33.65
C PHE A 331 -19.60 -15.05 -32.71
N GLN A 332 -19.41 -13.86 -33.24
CA GLN A 332 -19.77 -12.61 -32.58
C GLN A 332 -20.89 -11.98 -33.41
N LYS A 333 -22.03 -11.71 -32.80
CA LYS A 333 -23.10 -10.98 -33.45
C LYS A 333 -22.59 -9.55 -33.67
N LYS A 334 -22.34 -9.19 -34.92
CA LYS A 334 -22.06 -7.80 -35.28
C LYS A 334 -23.27 -6.95 -34.86
N ASP A 335 -23.01 -5.88 -34.13
CA ASP A 335 -24.07 -4.91 -33.81
C ASP A 335 -24.75 -4.47 -35.10
N ASN A 336 -26.06 -4.73 -35.21
CA ASN A 336 -26.89 -4.32 -36.32
C ASN A 336 -26.93 -2.78 -36.55
N MET A 337 -26.25 -2.03 -35.69
CA MET A 337 -26.12 -0.57 -35.84
C MET A 337 -25.19 -0.17 -36.99
N THR A 338 -24.09 -0.91 -37.22
CA THR A 338 -23.15 -0.61 -38.32
C THR A 338 -23.71 -0.96 -39.71
N GLU A 339 -24.45 -2.09 -39.81
CA GLU A 339 -25.10 -2.46 -41.06
C GLU A 339 -26.25 -1.51 -41.45
N ASN A 340 -26.99 -0.98 -40.46
CA ASN A 340 -28.03 0.03 -40.71
C ASN A 340 -27.47 1.42 -41.03
N GLU A 341 -26.28 1.77 -40.54
CA GLU A 341 -25.62 3.01 -40.91
C GLU A 341 -24.93 2.91 -42.28
N GLU A 342 -24.37 1.77 -42.63
CA GLU A 342 -23.81 1.55 -43.99
C GLU A 342 -24.90 1.47 -45.02
N GLN A 343 -26.04 0.81 -44.77
CA GLN A 343 -27.20 0.77 -45.69
C GLN A 343 -27.86 2.15 -45.85
N LYS A 344 -28.03 2.92 -44.77
CA LYS A 344 -28.52 4.29 -44.84
C LYS A 344 -27.56 5.22 -45.57
N THR A 345 -26.26 4.97 -45.48
CA THR A 345 -25.25 5.77 -46.18
C THR A 345 -25.19 5.44 -47.66
N GLU A 346 -25.45 4.18 -48.04
CA GLU A 346 -25.58 3.75 -49.43
C GLU A 346 -26.90 4.20 -50.07
N GLU A 347 -28.03 4.12 -49.34
CA GLU A 347 -29.31 4.65 -49.80
C GLU A 347 -29.26 6.18 -50.04
N ASN A 348 -28.68 6.92 -49.08
CA ASN A 348 -28.48 8.37 -49.21
C ASN A 348 -27.48 8.78 -50.32
N LYS A 349 -26.58 7.87 -50.74
CA LYS A 349 -25.73 8.09 -51.91
C LYS A 349 -26.47 7.85 -53.22
N LYS A 350 -27.35 6.87 -53.28
CA LYS A 350 -28.17 6.57 -54.48
C LYS A 350 -29.24 7.63 -54.72
N GLU A 351 -29.85 8.19 -53.66
CA GLU A 351 -30.82 9.32 -53.80
C GLU A 351 -30.16 10.62 -54.19
N LYS A 352 -28.85 10.79 -54.14
CA LYS A 352 -28.13 12.00 -54.56
C LYS A 352 -27.57 11.88 -55.98
N GLU A 353 -27.63 10.72 -56.60
CA GLU A 353 -27.16 10.45 -57.94
C GLU A 353 -28.33 10.35 -58.97
N GLU A 354 -29.62 10.37 -58.51
CA GLU A 354 -30.82 10.61 -59.32
C GLU A 354 -31.25 12.10 -59.24
#